data_24f7ce86574a6c24b69e83b99c750396
#
_entry.id   24f7ce86574a6c24b69e83b99c750396
#
_cell.length_a   1.000
_cell.length_b   1.000
_cell.length_c   1.000
_cell.angle_alpha   90.00
_cell.angle_beta   90.00
_cell.angle_gamma   90.00
#
_symmetry.space_group_name_H-M   'P 1'
#
loop_
_entity.id
_entity.type
_entity.pdbx_description
1 polymer ?
#
loop_
_entity_poly.entity_id
_entity_poly.type
_entity_poly.pdbx_seq_one_letter_code
_entity_poly.pdbx_strand_id
1 'polypeptide(L)'
;MDREANDPFELLDEIENVLGIATCPINWPIGCGKAFKGVYDRKQKEVSLFKAAMNGQKEVDTKNISIDDDELKAEIGDDYWAKLEEDVELLDGASAEFDLAKVQAGDLTPVFFGSALTNFGVETFLQHFLDMTTSPLPRNSSVGLIDPFKEDFSAFVFKIQANMNKAHRDRIAFMRICSGKFTAGMEANHVQGGKKIRLSQPQQMMAQERHIVEEAYAGDIIGVFDPGIFSIGDTICTSNKKFQFDGIPTFAPEHFARVRQIDTMKRKQFIKGISQIAQEGAIQIFQEYNTGMEELLSVLSVYFSLKFLNTDLRMSTM
;
A
#
# COMPACT_ATOMS: atom_id res chain seq x y z
N MET A 1 3.42 20.14 -3.80
CA MET A 1 3.37 21.59 -4.08
C MET A 1 4.75 22.28 -4.05
N ASP A 2 5.81 21.57 -3.79
CA ASP A 2 7.21 22.07 -3.80
C ASP A 2 7.78 22.38 -5.19
N ARG A 3 7.06 22.02 -6.25
CA ARG A 3 7.39 22.28 -7.65
C ARG A 3 6.18 22.84 -8.39
N GLU A 4 6.43 23.42 -9.58
CA GLU A 4 5.37 23.80 -10.50
C GLU A 4 4.52 22.56 -10.83
N ALA A 5 3.21 22.71 -10.75
CA ALA A 5 2.21 21.67 -10.96
C ALA A 5 1.11 22.20 -11.90
N ASN A 6 0.29 21.28 -12.41
CA ASN A 6 -0.94 21.64 -13.12
C ASN A 6 -1.92 22.34 -12.18
N ASP A 7 -2.90 23.01 -12.77
CA ASP A 7 -3.96 23.65 -12.00
C ASP A 7 -4.66 22.63 -11.08
N PRO A 8 -4.90 22.98 -9.81
CA PRO A 8 -5.56 22.06 -8.87
C PRO A 8 -6.94 21.56 -9.32
N PHE A 9 -7.74 22.38 -10.00
CA PHE A 9 -9.04 21.95 -10.53
C PHE A 9 -8.86 20.94 -11.66
N GLU A 10 -7.89 21.15 -12.57
CA GLU A 10 -7.57 20.17 -13.63
C GLU A 10 -7.14 18.83 -13.03
N LEU A 11 -6.41 18.82 -11.90
CA LEU A 11 -6.01 17.59 -11.22
C LEU A 11 -7.20 16.85 -10.61
N LEU A 12 -8.21 17.57 -10.07
CA LEU A 12 -9.45 16.97 -9.59
C LEU A 12 -10.23 16.33 -10.74
N ASP A 13 -10.40 17.05 -11.84
CA ASP A 13 -11.05 16.56 -13.06
C ASP A 13 -10.36 15.30 -13.62
N GLU A 14 -9.02 15.29 -13.62
CA GLU A 14 -8.25 14.12 -14.07
C GLU A 14 -8.52 12.91 -13.19
N ILE A 15 -8.54 13.07 -11.87
CA ILE A 15 -8.86 11.97 -10.93
C ILE A 15 -10.26 11.42 -11.22
N GLU A 16 -11.26 12.29 -11.36
CA GLU A 16 -12.64 11.89 -11.62
C GLU A 16 -12.79 11.17 -12.95
N ASN A 17 -12.17 11.68 -14.00
CA ASN A 17 -12.23 11.09 -15.33
C ASN A 17 -11.51 9.75 -15.44
N VAL A 18 -10.36 9.59 -14.76
CA VAL A 18 -9.55 8.37 -14.84
C VAL A 18 -10.06 7.29 -13.91
N LEU A 19 -10.46 7.65 -12.70
CA LEU A 19 -10.87 6.69 -11.67
C LEU A 19 -12.39 6.48 -11.57
N GLY A 20 -13.19 7.43 -12.09
CA GLY A 20 -14.65 7.37 -11.98
C GLY A 20 -15.16 7.55 -10.54
N ILE A 21 -14.40 8.23 -9.69
CA ILE A 21 -14.72 8.50 -8.28
C ILE A 21 -14.82 10.00 -8.10
N ALA A 22 -15.87 10.49 -7.43
CA ALA A 22 -16.00 11.90 -7.10
C ALA A 22 -14.87 12.36 -6.17
N THR A 23 -14.40 13.61 -6.34
CA THR A 23 -13.36 14.21 -5.52
C THR A 23 -13.94 15.18 -4.50
N CYS A 24 -13.33 15.23 -3.31
CA CYS A 24 -13.61 16.21 -2.28
C CYS A 24 -12.28 16.80 -1.77
N PRO A 25 -11.88 17.99 -2.23
CA PRO A 25 -10.69 18.65 -1.71
C PRO A 25 -10.93 19.10 -0.26
N ILE A 26 -10.10 18.58 0.67
CA ILE A 26 -10.16 18.92 2.10
C ILE A 26 -9.35 20.16 2.39
N ASN A 27 -8.22 20.32 1.72
CA ASN A 27 -7.44 21.55 1.75
C ASN A 27 -7.20 22.09 0.34
N TRP A 28 -6.80 23.35 0.25
CA TRP A 28 -6.53 24.01 -1.03
C TRP A 28 -5.20 24.73 -1.04
N PRO A 29 -4.38 24.61 -2.09
CA PRO A 29 -3.06 25.23 -2.13
C PRO A 29 -3.13 26.70 -2.49
N ILE A 30 -2.29 27.50 -1.87
CA ILE A 30 -2.09 28.93 -2.18
C ILE A 30 -0.76 29.05 -2.91
N GLY A 31 -0.83 29.10 -4.24
CA GLY A 31 0.34 29.07 -5.11
C GLY A 31 0.98 27.70 -5.24
N CYS A 32 2.04 27.59 -6.04
CA CYS A 32 2.82 26.37 -6.23
C CYS A 32 4.29 26.67 -6.49
N GLY A 33 5.18 25.69 -6.38
CA GLY A 33 6.61 25.82 -6.60
C GLY A 33 7.24 26.90 -5.72
N LYS A 34 7.97 27.83 -6.31
CA LYS A 34 8.60 28.94 -5.59
C LYS A 34 7.61 29.96 -5.04
N ALA A 35 6.42 30.01 -5.60
CA ALA A 35 5.35 30.93 -5.24
C ALA A 35 4.39 30.35 -4.19
N PHE A 36 4.63 29.13 -3.74
CA PHE A 36 3.80 28.46 -2.72
C PHE A 36 3.86 29.23 -1.39
N LYS A 37 2.69 29.54 -0.85
CA LYS A 37 2.52 30.27 0.42
C LYS A 37 2.04 29.38 1.56
N GLY A 38 1.13 28.46 1.26
CA GLY A 38 0.49 27.63 2.27
C GLY A 38 -0.67 26.83 1.71
N VAL A 39 -1.46 26.25 2.62
CA VAL A 39 -2.71 25.55 2.28
C VAL A 39 -3.86 26.08 3.14
N TYR A 40 -5.03 26.21 2.52
CA TYR A 40 -6.28 26.53 3.19
C TYR A 40 -6.98 25.23 3.59
N ASP A 41 -7.29 25.03 4.87
CA ASP A 41 -8.10 23.92 5.38
C ASP A 41 -9.59 24.32 5.34
N ARG A 42 -10.37 23.64 4.51
CA ARG A 42 -11.79 23.96 4.30
C ARG A 42 -12.66 23.64 5.52
N LYS A 43 -12.29 22.61 6.30
CA LYS A 43 -13.05 22.20 7.48
C LYS A 43 -12.83 23.17 8.65
N GLN A 44 -11.58 23.57 8.84
CA GLN A 44 -11.20 24.48 9.93
C GLN A 44 -11.37 25.96 9.56
N LYS A 45 -11.44 26.27 8.27
CA LYS A 45 -11.43 27.62 7.70
C LYS A 45 -10.21 28.43 8.12
N GLU A 46 -9.07 27.74 8.14
CA GLU A 46 -7.77 28.32 8.47
C GLU A 46 -6.77 28.12 7.35
N VAL A 47 -5.84 29.05 7.22
CA VAL A 47 -4.71 28.93 6.32
C VAL A 47 -3.46 28.58 7.13
N SER A 48 -2.84 27.49 6.79
CA SER A 48 -1.52 27.12 7.29
C SER A 48 -0.44 27.67 6.38
N LEU A 49 0.29 28.68 6.87
CA LEU A 49 1.43 29.28 6.17
C LEU A 49 2.71 28.53 6.55
N PHE A 50 3.51 28.16 5.55
CA PHE A 50 4.74 27.42 5.75
C PHE A 50 5.96 28.28 5.50
N LYS A 51 6.89 28.33 6.44
CA LYS A 51 8.22 28.88 6.22
C LYS A 51 9.07 27.80 5.56
N ALA A 52 9.76 28.15 4.48
CA ALA A 52 10.61 27.22 3.75
C ALA A 52 11.61 26.53 4.70
N ALA A 53 11.41 25.25 4.96
CA ALA A 53 12.36 24.42 5.71
C ALA A 53 13.35 23.77 4.73
N MET A 54 14.61 23.69 5.11
CA MET A 54 15.60 22.95 4.34
C MET A 54 15.31 21.46 4.45
N ASN A 55 15.04 20.84 3.30
CA ASN A 55 15.02 19.39 3.03
C ASN A 55 14.70 18.46 4.22
N GLY A 56 13.41 18.19 4.42
CA GLY A 56 12.90 16.91 4.94
C GLY A 56 13.25 16.45 6.36
N GLN A 57 13.96 17.25 7.16
CA GLN A 57 14.49 16.75 8.45
C GLN A 57 13.96 17.45 9.72
N LYS A 58 13.04 18.40 9.61
CA LYS A 58 12.48 19.12 10.78
C LYS A 58 10.99 19.37 10.59
N GLU A 59 10.30 19.42 11.74
CA GLU A 59 8.98 20.04 11.83
C GLU A 59 9.01 21.39 11.16
N VAL A 60 8.04 21.63 10.28
CA VAL A 60 7.90 22.90 9.58
C VAL A 60 7.17 23.84 10.52
N ASP A 61 7.78 24.97 10.88
CA ASP A 61 7.09 26.04 11.59
C ASP A 61 5.87 26.47 10.77
N THR A 62 4.68 26.14 11.25
CA THR A 62 3.40 26.53 10.65
C THR A 62 2.77 27.65 11.45
N LYS A 63 2.28 28.65 10.74
CA LYS A 63 1.45 29.70 11.32
C LYS A 63 0.04 29.52 10.78
N ASN A 64 -0.90 29.22 11.67
CA ASN A 64 -2.31 29.08 11.29
C ASN A 64 -3.01 30.41 11.50
N ILE A 65 -3.69 30.89 10.47
CA ILE A 65 -4.42 32.16 10.46
C ILE A 65 -5.82 31.87 9.93
N SER A 66 -6.85 32.38 10.61
CA SER A 66 -8.23 32.27 10.11
C SER A 66 -8.38 32.98 8.78
N ILE A 67 -9.22 32.43 7.88
CA ILE A 67 -9.50 33.07 6.60
C ILE A 67 -10.15 34.45 6.75
N ASP A 68 -10.84 34.69 7.87
CA ASP A 68 -11.53 35.95 8.18
C ASP A 68 -10.60 37.00 8.81
N ASP A 69 -9.31 36.69 9.03
CA ASP A 69 -8.36 37.60 9.67
C ASP A 69 -7.64 38.48 8.63
N ASP A 70 -7.70 39.77 8.82
CA ASP A 70 -7.03 40.76 7.98
C ASP A 70 -5.50 40.55 7.89
N GLU A 71 -4.90 39.89 8.90
CA GLU A 71 -3.50 39.52 8.93
C GLU A 71 -3.12 38.60 7.77
N LEU A 72 -4.00 37.67 7.41
CA LEU A 72 -3.77 36.71 6.33
C LEU A 72 -3.50 37.41 5.00
N LYS A 73 -4.31 38.40 4.66
CA LYS A 73 -4.14 39.19 3.43
C LYS A 73 -2.79 39.92 3.38
N ALA A 74 -2.34 40.43 4.51
CA ALA A 74 -1.03 41.09 4.61
C ALA A 74 0.14 40.11 4.41
N GLU A 75 -0.02 38.83 4.88
CA GLU A 75 1.02 37.80 4.80
C GLU A 75 1.12 37.17 3.39
N ILE A 76 0.01 36.93 2.71
CA ILE A 76 0.03 36.26 1.40
C ILE A 76 0.07 37.26 0.22
N GLY A 77 -0.42 38.47 0.41
CA GLY A 77 -0.51 39.53 -0.58
C GLY A 77 -1.85 39.56 -1.33
N ASP A 78 -2.20 40.76 -1.88
CA ASP A 78 -3.51 41.02 -2.48
C ASP A 78 -3.86 40.07 -3.63
N ASP A 79 -2.91 39.73 -4.50
CA ASP A 79 -3.17 38.84 -5.66
C ASP A 79 -3.51 37.42 -5.25
N TYR A 80 -2.77 36.89 -4.27
CA TYR A 80 -3.05 35.53 -3.75
C TYR A 80 -4.31 35.49 -2.91
N TRP A 81 -4.62 36.56 -2.20
CA TRP A 81 -5.86 36.69 -1.47
C TRP A 81 -7.07 36.67 -2.40
N ALA A 82 -7.08 37.50 -3.45
CA ALA A 82 -8.18 37.56 -4.42
C ALA A 82 -8.39 36.20 -5.11
N LYS A 83 -7.28 35.53 -5.47
CA LYS A 83 -7.37 34.19 -6.05
C LYS A 83 -7.92 33.16 -5.06
N LEU A 84 -7.51 33.20 -3.79
CA LEU A 84 -8.02 32.29 -2.77
C LEU A 84 -9.53 32.48 -2.55
N GLU A 85 -10.02 33.73 -2.50
CA GLU A 85 -11.45 34.02 -2.38
C GLU A 85 -12.24 33.43 -3.56
N GLU A 86 -11.77 33.63 -4.81
CA GLU A 86 -12.37 33.07 -6.01
C GLU A 86 -12.36 31.53 -5.96
N ASP A 87 -11.24 30.92 -5.65
CA ASP A 87 -11.10 29.46 -5.57
C ASP A 87 -12.00 28.87 -4.49
N VAL A 88 -12.15 29.51 -3.31
CA VAL A 88 -13.02 29.05 -2.23
C VAL A 88 -14.49 29.13 -2.65
N GLU A 89 -14.92 30.21 -3.32
CA GLU A 89 -16.28 30.34 -3.83
C GLU A 89 -16.60 29.24 -4.86
N LEU A 90 -15.66 28.95 -5.77
CA LEU A 90 -15.79 27.86 -6.75
C LEU A 90 -15.86 26.49 -6.07
N LEU A 91 -15.03 26.24 -5.07
CA LEU A 91 -15.01 24.99 -4.33
C LEU A 91 -16.33 24.76 -3.57
N ASP A 92 -16.86 25.79 -2.93
CA ASP A 92 -18.10 25.71 -2.18
C ASP A 92 -19.34 25.55 -3.09
N GLY A 93 -19.24 26.05 -4.33
CA GLY A 93 -20.32 25.93 -5.31
C GLY A 93 -20.28 24.67 -6.17
N ALA A 94 -19.10 24.11 -6.46
CA ALA A 94 -18.92 23.08 -7.49
C ALA A 94 -18.34 21.75 -6.97
N SER A 95 -17.60 21.74 -5.83
CA SER A 95 -17.04 20.49 -5.32
C SER A 95 -18.03 19.69 -4.48
N ALA A 96 -17.85 18.36 -4.44
CA ALA A 96 -18.64 17.52 -3.55
C ALA A 96 -18.38 17.88 -2.08
N GLU A 97 -19.44 17.89 -1.27
CA GLU A 97 -19.32 17.99 0.17
C GLU A 97 -18.70 16.72 0.77
N PHE A 98 -17.93 16.89 1.84
CA PHE A 98 -17.35 15.77 2.53
C PHE A 98 -18.41 14.90 3.19
N ASP A 99 -18.45 13.63 2.80
CA ASP A 99 -19.36 12.62 3.34
C ASP A 99 -18.54 11.36 3.68
N LEU A 100 -18.39 11.12 4.99
CA LEU A 100 -17.62 9.97 5.49
C LEU A 100 -18.16 8.63 5.02
N ALA A 101 -19.49 8.48 4.89
CA ALA A 101 -20.09 7.24 4.44
C ALA A 101 -19.75 6.95 2.97
N LYS A 102 -19.76 7.98 2.12
CA LYS A 102 -19.34 7.87 0.71
C LYS A 102 -17.83 7.57 0.59
N VAL A 103 -17.00 8.20 1.43
CA VAL A 103 -15.56 7.91 1.50
C VAL A 103 -15.32 6.44 1.87
N GLN A 104 -16.02 5.94 2.87
CA GLN A 104 -15.92 4.54 3.29
C GLN A 104 -16.46 3.55 2.26
N ALA A 105 -17.46 3.94 1.49
CA ALA A 105 -18.00 3.14 0.38
C ALA A 105 -17.08 3.14 -0.86
N GLY A 106 -16.17 4.10 -0.97
CA GLY A 106 -15.31 4.28 -2.14
C GLY A 106 -15.93 5.09 -3.26
N ASP A 107 -17.03 5.80 -3.01
CA ASP A 107 -17.74 6.64 -3.98
C ASP A 107 -17.21 8.07 -4.01
N LEU A 108 -16.50 8.48 -2.95
CA LEU A 108 -15.93 9.82 -2.78
C LEU A 108 -14.48 9.69 -2.29
N THR A 109 -13.56 10.44 -2.90
CA THR A 109 -12.16 10.47 -2.44
C THR A 109 -11.78 11.83 -1.88
N PRO A 110 -11.30 11.91 -0.62
CA PRO A 110 -10.74 13.13 -0.08
C PRO A 110 -9.39 13.42 -0.73
N VAL A 111 -9.20 14.67 -1.16
CA VAL A 111 -7.97 15.14 -1.81
C VAL A 111 -7.25 16.14 -0.92
N PHE A 112 -5.94 15.94 -0.77
CA PHE A 112 -5.06 16.80 0.00
C PHE A 112 -3.89 17.28 -0.86
N PHE A 113 -3.59 18.56 -0.75
CA PHE A 113 -2.43 19.16 -1.37
C PHE A 113 -1.32 19.35 -0.33
N GLY A 114 -0.13 18.85 -0.62
CA GLY A 114 0.99 18.87 0.29
C GLY A 114 2.31 18.53 -0.41
N SER A 115 3.38 18.37 0.35
CA SER A 115 4.67 17.87 -0.13
C SER A 115 5.36 17.02 0.93
N ALA A 116 5.54 15.74 0.64
CA ALA A 116 6.31 14.84 1.47
C ALA A 116 7.82 15.20 1.49
N LEU A 117 8.33 15.84 0.43
CA LEU A 117 9.74 16.22 0.34
C LEU A 117 10.11 17.34 1.32
N THR A 118 9.20 18.29 1.50
CA THR A 118 9.40 19.45 2.39
C THR A 118 8.59 19.35 3.68
N ASN A 119 7.85 18.24 3.88
CA ASN A 119 7.00 17.97 5.04
C ASN A 119 5.87 18.97 5.31
N PHE A 120 5.45 19.79 4.34
CA PHE A 120 4.29 20.63 4.57
C PHE A 120 2.97 19.93 4.24
N GLY A 121 1.93 20.23 5.00
CA GLY A 121 0.60 19.63 4.85
C GLY A 121 0.51 18.17 5.28
N VAL A 122 1.62 17.52 5.67
CA VAL A 122 1.63 16.10 6.08
C VAL A 122 0.94 15.92 7.44
N GLU A 123 1.20 16.80 8.40
CA GLU A 123 0.55 16.74 9.71
C GLU A 123 -0.97 16.92 9.60
N THR A 124 -1.40 17.95 8.89
CA THR A 124 -2.83 18.21 8.63
C THR A 124 -3.49 17.02 7.93
N PHE A 125 -2.82 16.45 6.91
CA PHE A 125 -3.29 15.24 6.25
C PHE A 125 -3.46 14.09 7.25
N LEU A 126 -2.47 13.82 8.10
CA LEU A 126 -2.52 12.73 9.08
C LEU A 126 -3.64 12.93 10.11
N GLN A 127 -3.88 14.16 10.56
CA GLN A 127 -4.98 14.46 11.48
C GLN A 127 -6.34 14.14 10.85
N HIS A 128 -6.59 14.62 9.63
CA HIS A 128 -7.82 14.29 8.90
C HIS A 128 -7.91 12.80 8.56
N PHE A 129 -6.78 12.16 8.21
CA PHE A 129 -6.73 10.73 7.92
C PHE A 129 -7.18 9.88 9.12
N LEU A 130 -6.74 10.23 10.34
CA LEU A 130 -7.18 9.54 11.55
C LEU A 130 -8.69 9.63 11.77
N ASP A 131 -9.31 10.78 11.46
CA ASP A 131 -10.76 10.96 11.55
C ASP A 131 -11.54 10.14 10.51
N MET A 132 -10.93 9.87 9.36
CA MET A 132 -11.56 9.16 8.23
C MET A 132 -11.33 7.65 8.25
N THR A 133 -10.30 7.18 8.95
CA THR A 133 -9.96 5.74 8.99
C THR A 133 -11.00 4.95 9.76
N THR A 134 -11.26 3.75 9.27
CA THR A 134 -12.13 2.78 9.93
C THR A 134 -11.31 1.74 10.70
N SER A 135 -11.95 1.08 11.64
CA SER A 135 -11.45 -0.21 12.16
C SER A 135 -11.34 -1.22 11.01
N PRO A 136 -10.53 -2.28 11.16
CA PRO A 136 -10.42 -3.32 10.16
C PRO A 136 -11.80 -3.83 9.73
N LEU A 137 -12.03 -3.92 8.42
CA LEU A 137 -13.30 -4.40 7.88
C LEU A 137 -13.35 -5.92 7.83
N PRO A 138 -14.55 -6.53 7.94
CA PRO A 138 -14.75 -7.97 7.76
C PRO A 138 -14.24 -8.43 6.39
N ARG A 139 -13.68 -9.64 6.33
CA ARG A 139 -13.16 -10.24 5.10
C ARG A 139 -14.01 -11.42 4.65
N ASN A 140 -14.22 -11.53 3.34
CA ASN A 140 -14.91 -12.66 2.72
C ASN A 140 -14.13 -13.96 2.85
N SER A 141 -14.85 -15.05 3.09
CA SER A 141 -14.32 -16.40 3.17
C SER A 141 -15.33 -17.43 2.66
N SER A 142 -14.91 -18.69 2.54
CA SER A 142 -15.75 -19.82 2.14
C SER A 142 -16.93 -20.10 3.07
N VAL A 143 -16.96 -19.48 4.26
CA VAL A 143 -18.05 -19.59 5.25
C VAL A 143 -18.79 -18.28 5.48
N GLY A 144 -18.59 -17.30 4.61
CA GLY A 144 -19.12 -15.94 4.71
C GLY A 144 -18.11 -14.95 5.30
N LEU A 145 -18.61 -13.81 5.78
CA LEU A 145 -17.80 -12.76 6.36
C LEU A 145 -17.17 -13.18 7.70
N ILE A 146 -15.88 -12.96 7.82
CA ILE A 146 -15.14 -13.09 9.08
C ILE A 146 -15.01 -11.72 9.72
N ASP A 147 -15.65 -11.58 10.87
CA ASP A 147 -15.61 -10.37 11.68
C ASP A 147 -14.22 -10.23 12.35
N PRO A 148 -13.55 -9.09 12.22
CA PRO A 148 -12.24 -8.86 12.84
C PRO A 148 -12.26 -8.89 14.37
N PHE A 149 -13.40 -8.65 15.00
CA PHE A 149 -13.56 -8.66 16.45
C PHE A 149 -13.85 -10.04 17.05
N LYS A 150 -13.87 -11.10 16.22
CA LYS A 150 -13.92 -12.47 16.75
C LYS A 150 -12.67 -12.83 17.54
N GLU A 151 -12.85 -13.65 18.60
CA GLU A 151 -11.73 -14.10 19.42
C GLU A 151 -10.78 -15.07 18.69
N ASP A 152 -11.31 -15.89 17.80
CA ASP A 152 -10.51 -16.84 17.02
C ASP A 152 -9.53 -16.09 16.10
N PHE A 153 -8.24 -16.40 16.26
CA PHE A 153 -7.21 -15.89 15.38
C PHE A 153 -7.39 -16.39 13.96
N SER A 154 -7.34 -15.49 13.00
CA SER A 154 -7.19 -15.85 11.60
C SER A 154 -6.32 -14.82 10.87
N ALA A 155 -5.57 -15.30 9.89
CA ALA A 155 -4.68 -14.49 9.09
C ALA A 155 -4.65 -14.97 7.64
N PHE A 156 -4.30 -14.05 6.75
CA PHE A 156 -4.21 -14.25 5.30
C PHE A 156 -2.81 -13.92 4.81
N VAL A 157 -2.15 -14.87 4.15
CA VAL A 157 -0.83 -14.67 3.56
C VAL A 157 -0.97 -13.92 2.24
N PHE A 158 -0.44 -12.70 2.18
CA PHE A 158 -0.56 -11.86 0.98
C PHE A 158 0.76 -11.64 0.25
N LYS A 159 1.89 -11.91 0.90
CA LYS A 159 3.23 -11.74 0.31
C LYS A 159 4.20 -12.75 0.88
N ILE A 160 5.09 -13.26 0.04
CA ILE A 160 6.24 -14.05 0.44
C ILE A 160 7.48 -13.36 -0.09
N GLN A 161 8.48 -13.22 0.75
CA GLN A 161 9.75 -12.63 0.38
C GLN A 161 10.90 -13.53 0.83
N ALA A 162 11.74 -13.94 -0.13
CA ALA A 162 12.92 -14.75 0.13
C ALA A 162 14.20 -13.92 -0.04
N ASN A 163 15.28 -14.37 0.61
CA ASN A 163 16.63 -13.85 0.44
C ASN A 163 16.78 -12.33 0.65
N MET A 164 16.08 -11.77 1.62
CA MET A 164 16.22 -10.35 1.99
C MET A 164 17.64 -10.04 2.44
N ASN A 165 18.30 -10.99 3.08
CA ASN A 165 19.72 -10.91 3.38
C ASN A 165 20.48 -11.92 2.51
N LYS A 166 21.41 -11.44 1.67
CA LYS A 166 22.21 -12.30 0.78
C LYS A 166 23.08 -13.32 1.54
N ALA A 167 23.37 -13.05 2.81
CA ALA A 167 24.16 -13.94 3.68
C ALA A 167 23.32 -15.06 4.32
N HIS A 168 22.02 -14.91 4.37
CA HIS A 168 21.09 -15.86 4.99
C HIS A 168 19.97 -16.20 4.02
N ARG A 169 19.68 -17.49 3.89
CA ARG A 169 18.53 -17.97 3.09
C ARG A 169 17.26 -17.92 3.94
N ASP A 170 16.89 -16.72 4.37
CA ASP A 170 15.66 -16.51 5.12
C ASP A 170 14.49 -16.27 4.13
N ARG A 171 13.37 -16.85 4.47
CA ARG A 171 12.12 -16.66 3.77
C ARG A 171 11.08 -16.24 4.80
N ILE A 172 10.36 -15.18 4.49
CA ILE A 172 9.34 -14.58 5.36
C ILE A 172 8.01 -14.60 4.62
N ALA A 173 6.98 -15.12 5.28
CA ALA A 173 5.59 -15.00 4.85
C ALA A 173 4.95 -13.82 5.60
N PHE A 174 4.53 -12.81 4.85
CA PHE A 174 3.78 -11.68 5.38
C PHE A 174 2.30 -12.01 5.36
N MET A 175 1.67 -11.85 6.50
CA MET A 175 0.26 -12.09 6.67
C MET A 175 -0.44 -10.94 7.37
N ARG A 176 -1.64 -10.62 6.90
CA ARG A 176 -2.56 -9.72 7.58
C ARG A 176 -3.41 -10.52 8.55
N ILE A 177 -3.48 -10.08 9.79
CA ILE A 177 -4.40 -10.64 10.78
C ILE A 177 -5.80 -10.15 10.43
N CYS A 178 -6.73 -11.09 10.24
CA CYS A 178 -8.11 -10.79 9.84
C CYS A 178 -9.08 -10.87 11.01
N SER A 179 -8.78 -11.65 12.05
CA SER A 179 -9.55 -11.71 13.29
C SER A 179 -8.70 -12.16 14.47
N GLY A 180 -9.15 -11.83 15.67
CA GLY A 180 -8.57 -12.25 16.93
C GLY A 180 -7.20 -11.67 17.22
N LYS A 181 -6.48 -12.33 18.12
CA LYS A 181 -5.17 -11.92 18.62
C LYS A 181 -4.11 -12.94 18.23
N PHE A 182 -3.01 -12.46 17.67
CA PHE A 182 -1.78 -13.20 17.49
C PHE A 182 -0.92 -13.15 18.75
N THR A 183 -0.31 -14.26 19.11
CA THR A 183 0.71 -14.34 20.17
C THR A 183 1.92 -15.12 19.64
N ALA A 184 3.12 -14.64 19.93
CA ALA A 184 4.35 -15.25 19.45
C ALA A 184 4.44 -16.71 19.84
N GLY A 185 4.75 -17.57 18.85
CA GLY A 185 4.88 -19.01 19.05
C GLY A 185 3.57 -19.78 19.16
N MET A 186 2.42 -19.14 18.92
CA MET A 186 1.12 -19.83 18.92
C MET A 186 1.05 -20.92 17.84
N GLU A 187 0.23 -21.92 18.09
CA GLU A 187 -0.11 -22.94 17.11
C GLU A 187 -1.38 -22.57 16.35
N ALA A 188 -1.36 -22.76 15.04
CA ALA A 188 -2.50 -22.50 14.18
C ALA A 188 -2.61 -23.57 13.08
N ASN A 189 -3.76 -23.67 12.46
CA ASN A 189 -3.99 -24.54 11.30
C ASN A 189 -3.57 -23.81 10.03
N HIS A 190 -2.68 -24.37 9.26
CA HIS A 190 -2.46 -24.00 7.87
C HIS A 190 -3.51 -24.73 7.04
N VAL A 191 -4.54 -24.01 6.59
CA VAL A 191 -5.77 -24.63 6.03
C VAL A 191 -5.47 -25.35 4.73
N GLN A 192 -4.83 -24.70 3.77
CA GLN A 192 -4.48 -25.27 2.47
C GLN A 192 -3.45 -26.41 2.61
N GLY A 193 -2.50 -26.28 3.52
CA GLY A 193 -1.51 -27.31 3.83
C GLY A 193 -2.03 -28.48 4.67
N GLY A 194 -3.24 -28.38 5.22
CA GLY A 194 -3.91 -29.44 5.97
C GLY A 194 -3.25 -29.82 7.30
N LYS A 195 -2.33 -29.00 7.85
CA LYS A 195 -1.53 -29.33 9.03
C LYS A 195 -1.51 -28.18 10.04
N LYS A 196 -1.23 -28.54 11.30
CA LYS A 196 -0.91 -27.55 12.34
C LYS A 196 0.52 -27.08 12.19
N ILE A 197 0.73 -25.80 12.40
CA ILE A 197 2.03 -25.13 12.33
C ILE A 197 2.20 -24.24 13.56
N ARG A 198 3.44 -24.03 13.93
CA ARG A 198 3.81 -23.05 14.95
C ARG A 198 4.30 -21.78 14.26
N LEU A 199 3.69 -20.66 14.59
CA LEU A 199 4.06 -19.33 14.06
C LEU A 199 5.25 -18.81 14.89
N SER A 200 6.46 -19.03 14.37
CA SER A 200 7.71 -18.69 15.05
C SER A 200 8.34 -17.43 14.46
N GLN A 201 9.14 -16.76 15.29
CA GLN A 201 9.92 -15.57 14.93
C GLN A 201 9.07 -14.49 14.23
N PRO A 202 7.95 -14.07 14.85
CA PRO A 202 7.13 -13.02 14.27
C PRO A 202 7.89 -11.71 14.25
N GLN A 203 7.89 -11.05 13.11
CA GLN A 203 8.60 -9.81 12.88
C GLN A 203 7.63 -8.78 12.31
N GLN A 204 7.73 -7.55 12.79
CA GLN A 204 7.17 -6.39 12.14
C GLN A 204 8.30 -5.63 11.48
N MET A 205 8.08 -5.18 10.26
CA MET A 205 9.07 -4.42 9.52
C MET A 205 8.72 -2.94 9.55
N MET A 206 9.68 -2.13 9.99
CA MET A 206 9.62 -0.68 9.87
C MET A 206 10.81 -0.25 8.99
N ALA A 207 10.53 0.03 7.72
CA ALA A 207 11.54 0.26 6.69
C ALA A 207 12.53 -0.94 6.58
N GLN A 208 13.79 -0.77 6.96
CA GLN A 208 14.81 -1.84 6.96
C GLN A 208 14.97 -2.53 8.31
N GLU A 209 14.35 -2.00 9.36
CA GLU A 209 14.47 -2.55 10.70
C GLU A 209 13.44 -3.64 10.94
N ARG A 210 13.85 -4.68 11.67
CA ARG A 210 13.01 -5.81 12.05
C ARG A 210 12.82 -5.77 13.55
N HIS A 211 11.58 -5.69 13.99
CA HIS A 211 11.21 -5.76 15.39
C HIS A 211 10.48 -7.08 15.67
N ILE A 212 10.87 -7.76 16.75
CA ILE A 212 10.14 -8.94 17.20
C ILE A 212 8.82 -8.49 17.79
N VAL A 213 7.73 -9.10 17.38
CA VAL A 213 6.38 -8.80 17.85
C VAL A 213 5.89 -9.94 18.73
N GLU A 214 5.56 -9.63 19.97
CA GLU A 214 4.99 -10.63 20.88
C GLU A 214 3.50 -10.80 20.67
N GLU A 215 2.78 -9.74 20.39
CA GLU A 215 1.34 -9.70 20.19
C GLU A 215 0.97 -8.80 19.02
N ALA A 216 -0.08 -9.19 18.30
CA ALA A 216 -0.64 -8.39 17.21
C ALA A 216 -2.14 -8.69 17.07
N TYR A 217 -2.89 -7.77 16.49
CA TYR A 217 -4.35 -7.80 16.45
C TYR A 217 -4.89 -7.72 15.03
N ALA A 218 -6.19 -7.94 14.86
CA ALA A 218 -6.85 -7.79 13.57
C ALA A 218 -6.54 -6.43 12.92
N GLY A 219 -6.12 -6.46 11.67
CA GLY A 219 -5.63 -5.29 10.92
C GLY A 219 -4.12 -5.19 10.84
N ASP A 220 -3.38 -5.73 11.81
CA ASP A 220 -1.93 -5.73 11.81
C ASP A 220 -1.35 -6.64 10.73
N ILE A 221 -0.15 -6.30 10.29
CA ILE A 221 0.66 -7.11 9.38
C ILE A 221 1.87 -7.64 10.15
N ILE A 222 2.04 -8.96 10.11
CA ILE A 222 3.21 -9.63 10.69
C ILE A 222 3.92 -10.46 9.63
N GLY A 223 5.24 -10.55 9.74
CA GLY A 223 6.05 -11.49 8.98
C GLY A 223 6.43 -12.68 9.86
N VAL A 224 6.23 -13.89 9.40
CA VAL A 224 6.67 -15.10 10.11
C VAL A 224 7.70 -15.84 9.27
N PHE A 225 8.62 -16.53 9.94
CA PHE A 225 9.57 -17.38 9.25
C PHE A 225 8.83 -18.47 8.46
N ASP A 226 9.18 -18.58 7.18
CA ASP A 226 8.61 -19.59 6.28
C ASP A 226 9.64 -20.65 5.90
N PRO A 227 9.51 -21.89 6.38
CA PRO A 227 10.36 -23.00 5.95
C PRO A 227 10.07 -23.47 4.50
N GLY A 228 9.30 -22.73 3.72
CA GLY A 228 8.91 -23.08 2.36
C GLY A 228 7.58 -23.80 2.27
N ILE A 229 6.68 -23.55 3.22
CA ILE A 229 5.36 -24.20 3.31
C ILE A 229 4.21 -23.28 2.94
N PHE A 230 4.39 -21.96 2.98
CA PHE A 230 3.35 -21.00 2.69
C PHE A 230 3.31 -20.63 1.21
N SER A 231 2.10 -20.32 0.77
CA SER A 231 1.80 -19.74 -0.53
C SER A 231 0.96 -18.47 -0.36
N ILE A 232 1.05 -17.55 -1.31
CA ILE A 232 0.16 -16.38 -1.35
C ILE A 232 -1.28 -16.88 -1.48
N GLY A 233 -2.18 -16.33 -0.65
CA GLY A 233 -3.56 -16.79 -0.58
C GLY A 233 -3.84 -17.78 0.54
N ASP A 234 -2.82 -18.25 1.25
CA ASP A 234 -3.01 -19.19 2.35
C ASP A 234 -3.75 -18.55 3.53
N THR A 235 -4.61 -19.37 4.13
CA THR A 235 -5.36 -19.04 5.33
C THR A 235 -4.78 -19.77 6.53
N ILE A 236 -4.54 -19.03 7.60
CA ILE A 236 -4.05 -19.54 8.87
C ILE A 236 -5.12 -19.22 9.92
N CYS A 237 -5.56 -20.21 10.72
CA CYS A 237 -6.57 -19.97 11.74
C CYS A 237 -6.44 -20.92 12.94
N THR A 238 -6.93 -20.48 14.09
CA THR A 238 -7.06 -21.32 15.29
C THR A 238 -8.41 -22.03 15.36
N SER A 239 -9.40 -21.57 14.61
CA SER A 239 -10.74 -22.16 14.59
C SER A 239 -10.73 -23.63 14.22
N ASN A 240 -11.57 -24.41 14.90
CA ASN A 240 -11.81 -25.81 14.57
C ASN A 240 -12.55 -26.00 13.23
N LYS A 241 -13.37 -25.03 12.83
CA LYS A 241 -13.97 -24.97 11.50
C LYS A 241 -12.99 -24.36 10.53
N LYS A 242 -12.38 -25.19 9.71
CA LYS A 242 -11.48 -24.72 8.65
C LYS A 242 -12.28 -23.98 7.58
N PHE A 243 -11.82 -22.80 7.22
CA PHE A 243 -12.36 -22.00 6.14
C PHE A 243 -11.19 -21.38 5.34
N GLN A 244 -11.46 -20.91 4.16
CA GLN A 244 -10.47 -20.23 3.32
C GLN A 244 -10.95 -18.81 3.02
N PHE A 245 -10.04 -17.85 3.14
CA PHE A 245 -10.29 -16.51 2.64
C PHE A 245 -10.28 -16.47 1.12
N ASP A 246 -11.04 -15.56 0.53
CA ASP A 246 -10.97 -15.30 -0.89
C ASP A 246 -9.55 -14.88 -1.29
N GLY A 247 -9.06 -15.43 -2.37
CA GLY A 247 -7.73 -15.18 -2.89
C GLY A 247 -7.53 -13.74 -3.38
N ILE A 248 -6.29 -13.40 -3.69
CA ILE A 248 -5.97 -12.14 -4.36
C ILE A 248 -6.32 -12.29 -5.84
N PRO A 249 -7.03 -11.32 -6.44
CA PRO A 249 -7.29 -11.35 -7.88
C PRO A 249 -5.98 -11.42 -8.67
N THR A 250 -5.93 -12.34 -9.62
CA THR A 250 -4.81 -12.47 -10.55
C THR A 250 -5.16 -11.77 -11.86
N PHE A 251 -4.27 -10.88 -12.30
CA PHE A 251 -4.42 -10.23 -13.59
C PHE A 251 -3.89 -11.13 -14.70
N ALA A 252 -4.51 -11.02 -15.89
CA ALA A 252 -3.99 -11.67 -17.07
C ALA A 252 -2.60 -11.11 -17.41
N PRO A 253 -1.62 -11.95 -17.72
CA PRO A 253 -0.28 -11.49 -18.04
C PRO A 253 -0.23 -10.80 -19.39
N GLU A 254 0.55 -9.72 -19.48
CA GLU A 254 0.74 -8.94 -20.70
C GLU A 254 2.03 -9.32 -21.45
N HIS A 255 3.05 -9.79 -20.73
CA HIS A 255 4.35 -10.13 -21.29
C HIS A 255 4.72 -11.58 -21.03
N PHE A 256 5.22 -12.24 -22.06
CA PHE A 256 5.64 -13.64 -22.02
C PHE A 256 7.12 -13.76 -22.36
N ALA A 257 7.86 -14.55 -21.60
CA ALA A 257 9.26 -14.87 -21.89
C ALA A 257 9.50 -16.36 -21.75
N ARG A 258 10.27 -16.94 -22.68
CA ARG A 258 10.74 -18.32 -22.54
C ARG A 258 11.97 -18.35 -21.65
N VAL A 259 11.93 -19.24 -20.68
CA VAL A 259 13.00 -19.48 -19.74
C VAL A 259 13.54 -20.87 -19.93
N ARG A 260 14.82 -20.97 -20.29
CA ARG A 260 15.48 -22.25 -20.43
C ARG A 260 16.73 -22.34 -19.58
N GLN A 261 17.03 -23.54 -19.15
CA GLN A 261 18.26 -23.86 -18.47
C GLN A 261 19.45 -23.80 -19.44
N ILE A 262 20.49 -23.05 -19.09
CA ILE A 262 21.73 -22.96 -19.87
C ILE A 262 22.69 -24.10 -19.50
N ASP A 263 22.84 -24.39 -18.22
CA ASP A 263 23.76 -25.40 -17.68
C ASP A 263 22.97 -26.58 -17.09
N THR A 264 23.02 -27.71 -17.79
CA THR A 264 22.31 -28.94 -17.42
C THR A 264 22.75 -29.49 -16.06
N MET A 265 23.98 -29.23 -15.62
CA MET A 265 24.48 -29.64 -14.32
C MET A 265 23.76 -28.91 -13.16
N LYS A 266 23.21 -27.73 -13.40
CA LYS A 266 22.51 -26.89 -12.41
C LYS A 266 20.98 -27.06 -12.42
N ARG A 267 20.46 -28.12 -13.03
CA ARG A 267 19.02 -28.34 -13.16
C ARG A 267 18.23 -28.22 -11.86
N LYS A 268 18.74 -28.80 -10.77
CA LYS A 268 18.07 -28.71 -9.45
C LYS A 268 18.00 -27.29 -8.92
N GLN A 269 19.06 -26.50 -9.13
CA GLN A 269 19.11 -25.11 -8.72
C GLN A 269 18.16 -24.25 -9.57
N PHE A 270 18.11 -24.50 -10.87
CA PHE A 270 17.21 -23.82 -11.79
C PHE A 270 15.74 -24.04 -11.39
N ILE A 271 15.31 -25.29 -11.25
CA ILE A 271 13.91 -25.61 -10.85
C ILE A 271 13.58 -24.99 -9.51
N LYS A 272 14.47 -25.08 -8.52
CA LYS A 272 14.28 -24.49 -7.20
C LYS A 272 14.14 -22.97 -7.28
N GLY A 273 15.01 -22.29 -8.03
CA GLY A 273 14.98 -20.85 -8.20
C GLY A 273 13.69 -20.35 -8.84
N ILE A 274 13.27 -21.00 -9.92
CA ILE A 274 12.01 -20.68 -10.61
C ILE A 274 10.81 -20.90 -9.68
N SER A 275 10.76 -22.02 -8.97
CA SER A 275 9.68 -22.28 -8.02
C SER A 275 9.62 -21.23 -6.90
N GLN A 276 10.77 -20.76 -6.43
CA GLN A 276 10.82 -19.69 -5.43
C GLN A 276 10.23 -18.39 -5.98
N ILE A 277 10.65 -17.96 -7.16
CA ILE A 277 10.17 -16.70 -7.78
C ILE A 277 8.66 -16.77 -8.05
N ALA A 278 8.16 -17.93 -8.49
CA ALA A 278 6.72 -18.14 -8.65
C ALA A 278 5.95 -18.03 -7.34
N GLN A 279 6.49 -18.59 -6.25
CA GLN A 279 5.87 -18.54 -4.93
C GLN A 279 5.89 -17.13 -4.32
N GLU A 280 6.83 -16.27 -4.72
CA GLU A 280 6.86 -14.86 -4.35
C GLU A 280 5.78 -14.03 -5.07
N GLY A 281 5.09 -14.63 -6.06
CA GLY A 281 4.00 -13.98 -6.80
C GLY A 281 4.47 -12.97 -7.85
N ALA A 282 5.77 -12.87 -8.08
CA ALA A 282 6.34 -11.93 -9.06
C ALA A 282 6.07 -12.35 -10.51
N ILE A 283 5.92 -13.64 -10.75
CA ILE A 283 5.70 -14.21 -12.07
C ILE A 283 4.68 -15.36 -12.02
N GLN A 284 3.99 -15.58 -13.14
CA GLN A 284 3.23 -16.81 -13.40
C GLN A 284 4.06 -17.73 -14.28
N ILE A 285 4.09 -19.03 -13.97
CA ILE A 285 4.85 -20.02 -14.73
C ILE A 285 3.88 -20.94 -15.44
N PHE A 286 4.04 -21.06 -16.73
CA PHE A 286 3.31 -22.01 -17.56
C PHE A 286 4.29 -23.03 -18.14
N GLN A 287 3.90 -24.27 -18.15
CA GLN A 287 4.62 -25.33 -18.81
C GLN A 287 3.83 -25.80 -20.03
N GLU A 288 4.50 -25.92 -21.16
CA GLU A 288 3.86 -26.45 -22.36
C GLU A 288 3.51 -27.94 -22.18
N TYR A 289 2.32 -28.33 -22.58
CA TYR A 289 1.86 -29.72 -22.47
C TYR A 289 2.77 -30.64 -23.28
N ASN A 290 3.25 -31.72 -22.67
CA ASN A 290 4.18 -32.71 -23.21
C ASN A 290 5.63 -32.23 -23.45
N THR A 291 6.05 -31.07 -23.02
CA THR A 291 7.46 -30.69 -23.01
C THR A 291 8.06 -30.97 -21.63
N GLY A 292 9.33 -31.37 -21.57
CA GLY A 292 10.05 -31.52 -20.31
C GLY A 292 10.20 -30.20 -19.60
N MET A 293 10.56 -30.23 -18.30
CA MET A 293 10.84 -29.00 -17.51
C MET A 293 12.09 -28.21 -17.98
N GLU A 294 12.56 -28.45 -19.19
CA GLU A 294 13.75 -27.81 -19.75
C GLU A 294 13.44 -26.46 -20.39
N GLU A 295 12.20 -26.27 -20.82
CA GLU A 295 11.68 -24.99 -21.28
C GLU A 295 10.40 -24.62 -20.51
N LEU A 296 10.42 -23.51 -19.83
CA LEU A 296 9.27 -22.96 -19.15
C LEU A 296 8.89 -21.63 -19.79
N LEU A 297 7.60 -21.43 -19.99
CA LEU A 297 7.07 -20.13 -20.35
C LEU A 297 6.82 -19.35 -19.05
N SER A 298 7.67 -18.39 -18.74
CA SER A 298 7.39 -17.48 -17.64
C SER A 298 6.59 -16.29 -18.15
N VAL A 299 5.65 -15.87 -17.37
CA VAL A 299 4.77 -14.78 -17.68
C VAL A 299 4.90 -13.71 -16.65
N LEU A 300 5.12 -12.48 -17.11
CA LEU A 300 5.39 -11.32 -16.28
C LEU A 300 4.21 -10.38 -16.40
N SER A 301 3.65 -10.01 -15.27
CA SER A 301 2.59 -9.01 -15.23
C SER A 301 3.09 -7.57 -15.42
N VAL A 302 4.42 -7.32 -15.28
CA VAL A 302 5.01 -5.99 -15.45
C VAL A 302 6.45 -6.09 -15.98
N TYR A 303 6.81 -5.21 -16.91
CA TYR A 303 8.15 -5.11 -17.52
C TYR A 303 9.32 -5.00 -16.51
N PHE A 304 9.04 -4.54 -15.29
CA PHE A 304 10.02 -4.41 -14.20
C PHE A 304 10.55 -5.78 -13.71
N SER A 305 9.74 -6.82 -13.77
CA SER A 305 10.12 -8.17 -13.31
C SER A 305 11.15 -8.85 -14.21
N LEU A 306 11.25 -8.46 -15.50
CA LEU A 306 12.28 -8.96 -16.43
C LEU A 306 13.71 -8.58 -16.03
N LYS A 307 13.90 -7.37 -15.48
CA LYS A 307 15.22 -6.93 -14.98
C LYS A 307 15.67 -7.72 -13.75
N PHE A 308 14.75 -8.08 -12.87
CA PHE A 308 15.03 -8.88 -11.68
C PHE A 308 15.44 -10.31 -12.05
N LEU A 309 14.72 -10.94 -12.96
CA LEU A 309 15.04 -12.28 -13.48
C LEU A 309 16.42 -12.33 -14.15
N ASN A 310 16.79 -11.31 -14.92
CA ASN A 310 18.10 -11.22 -15.56
C ASN A 310 19.28 -11.11 -14.56
N THR A 311 19.03 -10.52 -13.39
CA THR A 311 20.10 -10.33 -12.38
C THR A 311 20.33 -11.58 -11.54
N ASP A 312 19.25 -12.28 -11.16
CA ASP A 312 19.36 -13.43 -10.25
C ASP A 312 19.57 -14.78 -10.96
N LEU A 313 19.11 -14.93 -12.21
CA LEU A 313 19.22 -16.20 -12.96
C LEU A 313 20.14 -16.15 -14.19
N ARG A 314 20.72 -15.00 -14.53
CA ARG A 314 21.48 -14.78 -15.78
C ARG A 314 20.71 -15.34 -16.99
N MET A 315 19.52 -14.82 -17.23
CA MET A 315 18.66 -15.23 -18.31
C MET A 315 18.98 -14.43 -19.57
N SER A 316 19.15 -15.11 -20.70
CA SER A 316 19.23 -14.43 -22.00
C SER A 316 17.80 -14.19 -22.50
N THR A 317 17.46 -12.95 -22.70
CA THR A 317 16.29 -12.57 -23.50
C THR A 317 16.61 -12.76 -24.97
N MET A 318 15.71 -13.40 -25.73
CA MET A 318 15.68 -13.28 -27.18
C MET A 318 15.04 -11.97 -27.57
#